data_a5b55ba761b8ce22562880cfee355348
#
_entry.id   a5b55ba761b8ce22562880cfee355348
#
_cell.length_a   1.000
_cell.length_b   1.000
_cell.length_c   1.000
_cell.angle_alpha   90.00
_cell.angle_beta   90.00
_cell.angle_gamma   90.00
#
_symmetry.space_group_name_H-M   'P 1'
#
loop_
_entity.id
_entity.type
_entity.pdbx_description
1 polymer ?
#
loop_
_entity_poly.entity_id
_entity_poly.type
_entity_poly.pdbx_seq_one_letter_code
_entity_poly.pdbx_strand_id
1 'polypeptide(L)'
;MLTGAASAFSADTGFARSLQSPVSRQSKPLVSGLTQDTRLYGSTAVEIGGKAKLDGLKISVDCSDSSSMKWNVTVPEEGEFDLFLSCAVSVPGFKLEIRSGSSSVKVELRVTEGIYQQTEGGWYFNFERIRLDGKLHLTRGVNPVSVQVSGPEQSGVVRFRCLEILPVPGSAAIIPSEESVRAHRANTDWFVKAGYGVMFHWTDFTQPRQGEKKPYKDAVDAFDVNAFSSMIEEMGAGYVVLTLNHAHPHCAAPIQSWEAIHPGWTTRRDLLGELADALAARNIRFLLYINSPTLTKLGNIGPTGLYQLTFSEEQFAEIHRDVLSEIGARYGKRLAGYWFDSWYQSLAAYPDVPIDAVYRACKVGNPERITCFNFWIFPVLTPYQDYWAGELNSLHNPFTSRYIQQGAGKGFQAHALLSTLESWVHSKPGPIPAPQFSAEDLIAYVRANVEHQAVTTINIGIYQDGTVEQSSMDMMRQLRRAIRGK
;
A
#
# COMPACT_ATOMS: atom_id res chain seq x y z
N MET A 1 20.69 -5.85 -8.86
CA MET A 1 21.04 -6.21 -7.47
C MET A 1 19.92 -5.76 -6.55
N LEU A 2 19.13 -6.69 -6.05
CA LEU A 2 17.95 -6.46 -5.19
C LEU A 2 18.36 -6.40 -3.72
N THR A 3 19.06 -5.39 -3.27
CA THR A 3 19.53 -5.32 -1.88
C THR A 3 19.19 -4.04 -1.13
N GLY A 4 18.35 -3.16 -1.68
CA GLY A 4 18.13 -1.84 -1.09
C GLY A 4 16.88 -1.68 -0.20
N ALA A 5 15.81 -2.41 -0.40
CA ALA A 5 14.57 -2.23 0.38
C ALA A 5 14.33 -3.32 1.44
N ALA A 6 15.10 -4.41 1.41
CA ALA A 6 14.93 -5.55 2.33
C ALA A 6 15.90 -5.53 3.53
N SER A 7 16.79 -4.55 3.65
CA SER A 7 17.85 -4.57 4.67
C SER A 7 17.44 -4.09 6.06
N ALA A 8 16.16 -3.79 6.29
CA ALA A 8 15.67 -3.61 7.67
C ALA A 8 15.18 -4.93 8.31
N PHE A 9 15.06 -6.00 7.53
CA PHE A 9 14.69 -7.32 8.03
C PHE A 9 15.57 -8.37 7.35
N SER A 10 16.66 -8.76 7.99
CA SER A 10 17.43 -9.92 7.59
C SER A 10 16.53 -11.15 7.69
N ALA A 11 15.99 -11.60 6.58
CA ALA A 11 15.45 -12.94 6.48
C ALA A 11 16.64 -13.90 6.45
N ASP A 12 16.90 -14.53 7.57
CA ASP A 12 17.82 -15.66 7.68
C ASP A 12 17.28 -16.80 6.80
N THR A 13 17.93 -17.02 5.65
CA THR A 13 17.60 -18.08 4.70
C THR A 13 18.12 -19.42 5.20
N GLY A 14 17.47 -19.95 6.21
CA GLY A 14 17.88 -21.23 6.74
C GLY A 14 16.82 -21.90 7.59
N PHE A 15 15.69 -22.31 7.00
CA PHE A 15 14.88 -23.36 7.62
C PHE A 15 13.94 -24.03 6.62
N ALA A 16 14.49 -25.02 5.90
CA ALA A 16 13.70 -26.16 5.47
C ALA A 16 13.63 -27.12 6.66
N ARG A 17 12.51 -27.16 7.42
CA ARG A 17 12.14 -28.35 8.20
C ARG A 17 10.74 -28.30 8.81
N SER A 18 10.17 -29.49 8.75
CA SER A 18 9.04 -30.09 9.46
C SER A 18 7.65 -29.56 9.08
N LEU A 19 7.01 -30.35 8.27
CA LEU A 19 5.56 -30.55 8.22
C LEU A 19 5.08 -30.91 9.63
N GLN A 20 4.73 -29.92 10.42
CA GLN A 20 3.91 -30.13 11.61
C GLN A 20 2.46 -30.30 11.13
N SER A 21 1.77 -31.24 11.74
CA SER A 21 0.36 -31.57 11.53
C SER A 21 -0.50 -30.31 11.37
N PRO A 22 -1.46 -30.29 10.43
CA PRO A 22 -2.28 -29.11 10.22
C PRO A 22 -3.01 -28.77 11.53
N VAL A 23 -2.73 -27.57 12.07
CA VAL A 23 -3.60 -26.98 13.08
C VAL A 23 -4.97 -26.90 12.45
N SER A 24 -5.96 -27.60 13.01
CA SER A 24 -7.34 -27.55 12.51
C SER A 24 -7.85 -26.12 12.57
N ARG A 25 -7.84 -25.43 11.44
CA ARG A 25 -8.44 -24.10 11.33
C ARG A 25 -9.96 -24.25 11.43
N GLN A 26 -10.58 -23.44 12.28
CA GLN A 26 -12.03 -23.44 12.41
C GLN A 26 -12.68 -23.02 11.09
N SER A 27 -13.91 -23.49 10.85
CA SER A 27 -14.69 -23.06 9.68
C SER A 27 -14.96 -21.56 9.73
N LYS A 28 -14.75 -20.90 8.58
CA LYS A 28 -15.05 -19.46 8.45
C LYS A 28 -16.55 -19.26 8.22
N PRO A 29 -17.28 -18.49 9.06
CA PRO A 29 -18.69 -18.23 8.83
C PRO A 29 -18.88 -17.28 7.64
N LEU A 30 -19.79 -17.63 6.72
CA LEU A 30 -20.35 -16.69 5.75
C LEU A 30 -21.65 -16.14 6.32
N VAL A 31 -21.61 -14.89 6.77
CA VAL A 31 -22.80 -14.25 7.34
C VAL A 31 -23.71 -13.74 6.21
N SER A 32 -25.01 -13.93 6.35
CA SER A 32 -26.01 -13.37 5.43
C SER A 32 -26.01 -11.86 5.52
N GLY A 33 -25.42 -11.20 4.53
CA GLY A 33 -25.45 -9.74 4.39
C GLY A 33 -24.13 -9.03 4.69
N LEU A 34 -23.58 -8.40 3.66
CA LEU A 34 -22.70 -7.22 3.68
C LEU A 34 -21.39 -7.25 4.46
N THR A 35 -20.83 -8.39 4.83
CA THR A 35 -19.55 -8.41 5.52
C THR A 35 -18.43 -9.01 4.68
N GLN A 36 -17.22 -8.58 4.96
CA GLN A 36 -15.97 -9.04 4.36
C GLN A 36 -15.67 -10.52 4.62
N ASP A 37 -16.47 -11.19 5.43
CA ASP A 37 -16.37 -12.61 5.79
C ASP A 37 -16.59 -13.58 4.62
N THR A 38 -16.97 -13.06 3.45
CA THR A 38 -17.19 -13.85 2.24
C THR A 38 -15.92 -14.18 1.46
N ARG A 39 -14.75 -13.70 1.88
CA ARG A 39 -13.49 -13.87 1.17
C ARG A 39 -12.68 -15.04 1.70
N LEU A 40 -12.33 -15.95 0.80
CA LEU A 40 -11.46 -17.09 1.06
C LEU A 40 -10.05 -16.76 0.54
N TYR A 41 -9.21 -16.25 1.42
CA TYR A 41 -7.82 -15.91 1.07
C TYR A 41 -6.97 -17.16 0.94
N GLY A 42 -6.00 -17.15 0.02
CA GLY A 42 -5.03 -18.21 -0.09
C GLY A 42 -4.28 -18.45 1.22
N SER A 43 -3.95 -17.37 1.95
CA SER A 43 -3.28 -17.45 3.26
C SER A 43 -4.13 -18.05 4.37
N THR A 44 -5.47 -18.11 4.22
CA THR A 44 -6.38 -18.70 5.21
C THR A 44 -6.86 -20.11 4.82
N ALA A 45 -6.35 -20.68 3.72
CA ALA A 45 -6.66 -22.05 3.33
C ALA A 45 -6.27 -23.03 4.45
N VAL A 46 -7.14 -24.02 4.69
CA VAL A 46 -6.86 -25.08 5.66
C VAL A 46 -5.87 -26.11 5.09
N GLU A 47 -5.80 -26.19 3.78
CA GLU A 47 -4.86 -27.03 3.04
C GLU A 47 -4.41 -26.33 1.77
N ILE A 48 -3.11 -26.31 1.53
CA ILE A 48 -2.46 -25.86 0.30
C ILE A 48 -1.69 -27.06 -0.23
N GLY A 49 -2.01 -27.53 -1.44
CA GLY A 49 -1.51 -28.78 -1.98
C GLY A 49 -0.97 -28.68 -3.41
N GLY A 50 -0.34 -29.77 -3.84
CA GLY A 50 0.27 -29.87 -5.16
C GLY A 50 1.47 -28.92 -5.29
N LYS A 51 1.50 -28.14 -6.39
CA LYS A 51 2.56 -27.14 -6.64
C LYS A 51 2.24 -25.75 -6.09
N ALA A 52 1.11 -25.58 -5.38
CA ALA A 52 0.74 -24.30 -4.79
C ALA A 52 1.71 -23.89 -3.66
N LYS A 53 2.14 -22.64 -3.68
CA LYS A 53 3.05 -22.09 -2.67
C LYS A 53 2.55 -20.73 -2.21
N LEU A 54 2.41 -20.56 -0.90
CA LEU A 54 2.15 -19.26 -0.31
C LEU A 54 3.37 -18.36 -0.52
N ASP A 55 3.18 -17.15 -1.04
CA ASP A 55 4.26 -16.19 -1.22
C ASP A 55 4.92 -15.81 0.13
N GLY A 56 6.13 -15.27 0.06
CA GLY A 56 6.90 -14.94 1.27
C GLY A 56 6.24 -13.90 2.17
N LEU A 57 5.33 -13.09 1.63
CA LEU A 57 4.60 -12.03 2.34
C LEU A 57 3.16 -12.42 2.68
N LYS A 58 2.75 -13.66 2.34
CA LYS A 58 1.43 -14.21 2.66
C LYS A 58 0.25 -13.48 2.00
N ILE A 59 0.48 -12.77 0.92
CA ILE A 59 -0.56 -12.01 0.20
C ILE A 59 -1.29 -12.88 -0.79
N SER A 60 -0.57 -13.77 -1.49
CA SER A 60 -1.11 -14.64 -2.52
C SER A 60 -0.52 -16.04 -2.45
N VAL A 61 -1.18 -16.96 -3.13
CA VAL A 61 -0.66 -18.31 -3.39
C VAL A 61 -0.26 -18.39 -4.85
N ASP A 62 1.01 -18.65 -5.10
CA ASP A 62 1.52 -18.94 -6.43
C ASP A 62 1.09 -20.32 -6.83
N CYS A 63 0.24 -20.42 -7.87
CA CYS A 63 -0.32 -21.65 -8.40
C CYS A 63 0.23 -21.91 -9.80
N SER A 64 0.68 -23.11 -10.03
CA SER A 64 0.97 -23.67 -11.36
C SER A 64 0.07 -24.89 -11.61
N ASP A 65 0.36 -25.65 -12.65
CA ASP A 65 -0.39 -26.89 -12.90
C ASP A 65 -0.43 -27.80 -11.66
N SER A 66 -1.58 -28.44 -11.42
CA SER A 66 -1.80 -29.34 -10.27
C SER A 66 -1.72 -28.67 -8.89
N SER A 67 -2.00 -27.37 -8.80
CA SER A 67 -2.10 -26.65 -7.52
C SER A 67 -3.50 -26.74 -6.93
N SER A 68 -3.62 -26.85 -5.62
CA SER A 68 -4.91 -26.90 -4.93
C SER A 68 -4.92 -26.13 -3.61
N MET A 69 -6.12 -25.67 -3.23
CA MET A 69 -6.39 -25.02 -1.95
C MET A 69 -7.74 -25.45 -1.43
N LYS A 70 -7.92 -25.53 -0.10
CA LYS A 70 -9.20 -25.90 0.53
C LYS A 70 -9.52 -25.00 1.70
N TRP A 71 -10.80 -24.77 1.91
CA TRP A 71 -11.36 -24.05 3.07
C TRP A 71 -12.57 -24.80 3.60
N ASN A 72 -12.89 -24.58 4.88
CA ASN A 72 -14.17 -24.92 5.45
C ASN A 72 -14.99 -23.65 5.58
N VAL A 73 -16.15 -23.61 4.96
CA VAL A 73 -17.03 -22.44 4.88
C VAL A 73 -18.34 -22.79 5.60
N THR A 74 -18.74 -21.98 6.56
CA THR A 74 -20.02 -22.16 7.27
C THR A 74 -21.03 -21.18 6.72
N VAL A 75 -22.17 -21.68 6.23
CA VAL A 75 -23.31 -20.87 5.79
C VAL A 75 -24.50 -21.08 6.72
N PRO A 76 -25.19 -19.98 7.09
CA PRO A 76 -26.36 -20.06 7.96
C PRO A 76 -27.59 -20.65 7.26
N GLU A 77 -27.69 -20.49 5.94
CA GLU A 77 -28.79 -20.94 5.12
C GLU A 77 -28.26 -21.54 3.81
N GLU A 78 -28.97 -22.56 3.31
CA GLU A 78 -28.71 -23.16 2.02
C GLU A 78 -29.02 -22.19 0.88
N GLY A 79 -28.20 -22.16 -0.18
CA GLY A 79 -28.45 -21.29 -1.31
C GLY A 79 -27.40 -21.32 -2.39
N GLU A 80 -27.67 -20.49 -3.39
CA GLU A 80 -26.78 -20.23 -4.52
C GLU A 80 -25.88 -19.02 -4.24
N PHE A 81 -24.62 -19.11 -4.60
CA PHE A 81 -23.61 -18.09 -4.37
C PHE A 81 -22.90 -17.71 -5.67
N ASP A 82 -22.83 -16.41 -5.94
CA ASP A 82 -21.98 -15.85 -6.98
C ASP A 82 -20.50 -15.89 -6.54
N LEU A 83 -19.61 -16.07 -7.50
CA LEU A 83 -18.19 -16.19 -7.24
C LEU A 83 -17.41 -15.06 -7.91
N PHE A 84 -16.47 -14.49 -7.17
CA PHE A 84 -15.51 -13.51 -7.68
C PHE A 84 -14.11 -13.95 -7.30
N LEU A 85 -13.23 -13.99 -8.27
CA LEU A 85 -11.84 -14.37 -8.11
C LEU A 85 -10.94 -13.14 -8.17
N SER A 86 -10.12 -12.93 -7.17
CA SER A 86 -9.02 -11.97 -7.22
C SER A 86 -7.73 -12.71 -7.52
N CYS A 87 -7.21 -12.54 -8.72
CA CYS A 87 -5.98 -13.21 -9.16
C CYS A 87 -5.20 -12.39 -10.19
N ALA A 88 -3.92 -12.76 -10.38
CA ALA A 88 -3.11 -12.32 -11.52
C ALA A 88 -2.67 -13.57 -12.30
N VAL A 89 -2.79 -13.49 -13.62
CA VAL A 89 -2.50 -14.61 -14.54
C VAL A 89 -1.45 -14.17 -15.54
N SER A 90 -0.31 -14.87 -15.57
CA SER A 90 0.84 -14.45 -16.36
C SER A 90 0.81 -14.92 -17.82
N VAL A 91 0.17 -16.05 -18.10
CA VAL A 91 0.09 -16.66 -19.44
C VAL A 91 -1.27 -17.31 -19.65
N PRO A 92 -1.75 -17.48 -20.90
CA PRO A 92 -3.03 -18.12 -21.17
C PRO A 92 -2.99 -19.63 -20.91
N GLY A 93 -4.16 -20.26 -20.85
CA GLY A 93 -4.32 -21.71 -20.73
C GLY A 93 -4.50 -22.25 -19.32
N PHE A 94 -4.52 -21.37 -18.29
CA PHE A 94 -4.90 -21.79 -16.95
C PHE A 94 -6.40 -21.99 -16.82
N LYS A 95 -6.77 -23.08 -16.15
CA LYS A 95 -8.15 -23.41 -15.80
C LYS A 95 -8.28 -23.55 -14.29
N LEU A 96 -9.40 -23.09 -13.78
CA LEU A 96 -9.75 -23.16 -12.38
C LEU A 96 -11.01 -24.01 -12.23
N GLU A 97 -11.00 -24.92 -11.27
CA GLU A 97 -12.18 -25.67 -10.85
C GLU A 97 -12.43 -25.42 -9.36
N ILE A 98 -13.64 -24.91 -9.05
CA ILE A 98 -14.09 -24.65 -7.69
C ILE A 98 -15.18 -25.66 -7.37
N ARG A 99 -15.06 -26.37 -6.24
CA ARG A 99 -16.00 -27.42 -5.84
C ARG A 99 -16.45 -27.29 -4.40
N SER A 100 -17.70 -27.64 -4.17
CA SER A 100 -18.25 -27.93 -2.84
C SER A 100 -19.31 -29.02 -2.96
N GLY A 101 -19.08 -30.18 -2.34
CA GLY A 101 -19.96 -31.33 -2.52
C GLY A 101 -20.12 -31.74 -3.98
N SER A 102 -21.37 -31.77 -4.47
CA SER A 102 -21.70 -32.07 -5.88
C SER A 102 -21.69 -30.83 -6.79
N SER A 103 -21.60 -29.63 -6.20
CA SER A 103 -21.58 -28.36 -6.95
C SER A 103 -20.17 -28.03 -7.43
N SER A 104 -20.04 -27.62 -8.69
CA SER A 104 -18.76 -27.18 -9.23
C SER A 104 -18.89 -26.09 -10.27
N VAL A 105 -17.89 -25.19 -10.30
CA VAL A 105 -17.74 -24.15 -11.31
C VAL A 105 -16.38 -24.31 -11.96
N LYS A 106 -16.35 -24.32 -13.29
CA LYS A 106 -15.11 -24.42 -14.08
C LYS A 106 -14.97 -23.18 -14.94
N VAL A 107 -13.79 -22.59 -14.94
CA VAL A 107 -13.49 -21.38 -15.71
C VAL A 107 -12.10 -21.47 -16.32
N GLU A 108 -11.97 -20.99 -17.55
CA GLU A 108 -10.68 -20.70 -18.15
C GLU A 108 -10.28 -19.27 -17.83
N LEU A 109 -9.07 -19.10 -17.28
CA LEU A 109 -8.57 -17.82 -16.86
C LEU A 109 -7.93 -17.07 -18.02
N ARG A 110 -8.33 -15.84 -18.24
CA ARG A 110 -7.64 -14.94 -19.16
C ARG A 110 -6.38 -14.38 -18.52
N VAL A 111 -5.38 -14.02 -19.32
CA VAL A 111 -4.23 -13.26 -18.85
C VAL A 111 -4.72 -11.92 -18.30
N THR A 112 -4.25 -11.59 -17.10
CA THR A 112 -4.54 -10.27 -16.51
C THR A 112 -3.57 -9.27 -17.09
N GLU A 113 -4.10 -8.31 -17.83
CA GLU A 113 -3.31 -7.27 -18.47
C GLU A 113 -2.84 -6.23 -17.45
N GLY A 114 -1.74 -5.56 -17.77
CA GLY A 114 -1.25 -4.46 -16.99
C GLY A 114 -0.09 -4.83 -16.11
N ILE A 115 0.94 -5.33 -16.75
CA ILE A 115 2.28 -5.27 -16.18
C ILE A 115 2.59 -3.81 -16.04
N TYR A 116 2.58 -3.35 -14.82
CA TYR A 116 2.87 -1.96 -14.57
C TYR A 116 4.33 -1.65 -14.83
N GLN A 117 5.25 -2.56 -14.58
CA GLN A 117 6.62 -2.54 -15.07
C GLN A 117 7.38 -3.80 -14.71
N GLN A 118 8.25 -4.22 -15.64
CA GLN A 118 9.34 -5.12 -15.33
C GLN A 118 10.51 -4.29 -14.81
N THR A 119 10.94 -4.54 -13.59
CA THR A 119 12.26 -4.12 -13.12
C THR A 119 13.23 -5.29 -13.24
N GLU A 120 14.53 -5.03 -13.33
CA GLU A 120 15.55 -6.07 -13.17
C GLU A 120 15.35 -6.74 -11.81
N GLY A 121 14.67 -7.88 -11.79
CA GLY A 121 14.46 -8.70 -10.59
C GLY A 121 13.04 -8.80 -10.04
N GLY A 122 12.04 -8.22 -10.66
CA GLY A 122 10.66 -8.35 -10.22
C GLY A 122 9.61 -8.10 -11.28
N TRP A 123 8.48 -8.79 -11.15
CA TRP A 123 7.31 -8.61 -11.99
C TRP A 123 6.22 -7.94 -11.16
N TYR A 124 5.66 -6.85 -11.68
CA TYR A 124 4.46 -6.24 -11.13
C TYR A 124 3.26 -6.94 -11.78
N PHE A 125 2.48 -7.67 -10.99
CA PHE A 125 1.30 -8.32 -11.49
C PHE A 125 0.08 -7.47 -11.21
N ASN A 126 -0.75 -7.28 -12.22
CA ASN A 126 -2.04 -6.67 -12.03
C ASN A 126 -3.04 -7.74 -11.59
N PHE A 127 -3.51 -7.65 -10.36
CA PHE A 127 -4.60 -8.49 -9.91
C PHE A 127 -5.91 -7.91 -10.41
N GLU A 128 -6.70 -8.74 -11.01
CA GLU A 128 -8.05 -8.40 -11.40
C GLU A 128 -9.04 -9.13 -10.50
N ARG A 129 -10.16 -8.48 -10.22
CA ARG A 129 -11.32 -9.10 -9.63
C ARG A 129 -12.24 -9.56 -10.74
N ILE A 130 -12.33 -10.84 -10.96
CA ILE A 130 -13.04 -11.46 -12.07
C ILE A 130 -14.33 -12.09 -11.52
N ARG A 131 -15.49 -11.70 -12.05
CA ARG A 131 -16.73 -12.45 -11.83
C ARG A 131 -16.65 -13.74 -12.62
N LEU A 132 -16.90 -14.88 -11.96
CA LEU A 132 -16.89 -16.17 -12.61
C LEU A 132 -18.28 -16.51 -13.15
N ASP A 133 -18.33 -17.09 -14.34
CA ASP A 133 -19.57 -17.62 -14.89
C ASP A 133 -19.93 -18.93 -14.17
N GLY A 134 -21.07 -18.93 -13.49
CA GLY A 134 -21.56 -20.04 -12.69
C GLY A 134 -21.76 -19.66 -11.22
N LYS A 135 -22.46 -20.54 -10.52
CA LYS A 135 -22.79 -20.38 -9.11
C LYS A 135 -22.38 -21.62 -8.35
N LEU A 136 -22.02 -21.42 -7.09
CA LEU A 136 -21.76 -22.52 -6.17
C LEU A 136 -22.95 -22.71 -5.26
N HIS A 137 -23.47 -23.91 -5.19
CA HIS A 137 -24.52 -24.27 -4.24
C HIS A 137 -23.87 -24.72 -2.92
N LEU A 138 -24.25 -24.08 -1.81
CA LEU A 138 -23.80 -24.46 -0.47
C LEU A 138 -25.01 -24.82 0.41
N THR A 139 -24.85 -25.87 1.20
CA THR A 139 -25.87 -26.33 2.16
C THR A 139 -25.69 -25.66 3.52
N ARG A 140 -26.74 -25.55 4.31
CA ARG A 140 -26.66 -25.05 5.67
C ARG A 140 -25.60 -25.79 6.48
N GLY A 141 -24.76 -25.05 7.18
CA GLY A 141 -23.66 -25.60 7.99
C GLY A 141 -22.29 -25.51 7.30
N VAL A 142 -21.41 -26.44 7.63
CA VAL A 142 -20.01 -26.42 7.15
C VAL A 142 -19.92 -27.08 5.77
N ASN A 143 -19.34 -26.34 4.82
CA ASN A 143 -19.09 -26.78 3.45
C ASN A 143 -17.59 -26.78 3.17
N PRO A 144 -16.99 -27.91 2.78
CA PRO A 144 -15.64 -27.90 2.26
C PRO A 144 -15.64 -27.28 0.85
N VAL A 145 -14.96 -26.18 0.68
CA VAL A 145 -14.73 -25.53 -0.61
C VAL A 145 -13.31 -25.78 -1.05
N SER A 146 -13.13 -26.30 -2.26
CA SER A 146 -11.82 -26.54 -2.86
C SER A 146 -11.67 -25.78 -4.17
N VAL A 147 -10.46 -25.29 -4.40
CA VAL A 147 -10.01 -24.71 -5.66
C VAL A 147 -8.89 -25.58 -6.20
N GLN A 148 -9.00 -25.97 -7.46
CA GLN A 148 -7.96 -26.67 -8.18
C GLN A 148 -7.56 -25.87 -9.40
N VAL A 149 -6.25 -25.67 -9.59
CA VAL A 149 -5.68 -24.97 -10.73
C VAL A 149 -4.99 -26.01 -11.62
N SER A 150 -5.31 -26.00 -12.89
CA SER A 150 -4.58 -26.71 -13.94
C SER A 150 -4.09 -25.70 -14.98
N GLY A 151 -2.92 -25.95 -15.54
CA GLY A 151 -2.31 -24.97 -16.44
C GLY A 151 -1.42 -25.61 -17.50
N PRO A 152 -0.83 -24.79 -18.36
CA PRO A 152 0.12 -25.27 -19.35
C PRO A 152 1.36 -25.89 -18.67
N GLU A 153 1.89 -26.93 -19.23
CA GLU A 153 3.10 -27.60 -18.73
C GLU A 153 4.34 -26.68 -18.74
N GLN A 154 4.32 -25.65 -19.56
CA GLN A 154 5.40 -24.67 -19.69
C GLN A 154 5.13 -23.44 -18.84
N SER A 155 6.18 -22.97 -18.22
CA SER A 155 6.31 -21.80 -17.32
C SER A 155 5.19 -20.76 -17.34
N GLY A 156 4.44 -20.69 -16.28
CA GLY A 156 3.45 -19.66 -15.99
C GLY A 156 2.94 -19.83 -14.58
N VAL A 157 2.35 -18.78 -14.05
CA VAL A 157 1.82 -18.77 -12.70
C VAL A 157 0.48 -18.03 -12.65
N VAL A 158 -0.43 -18.56 -11.84
CA VAL A 158 -1.58 -17.85 -11.34
C VAL A 158 -1.28 -17.45 -9.90
N ARG A 159 -1.24 -16.15 -9.61
CA ARG A 159 -1.21 -15.66 -8.25
C ARG A 159 -2.64 -15.54 -7.74
N PHE A 160 -3.04 -16.49 -6.93
CA PHE A 160 -4.36 -16.53 -6.31
C PHE A 160 -4.35 -15.71 -5.02
N ARG A 161 -5.16 -14.66 -4.95
CA ARG A 161 -5.32 -13.90 -3.73
C ARG A 161 -6.49 -14.39 -2.90
N CYS A 162 -7.71 -14.28 -3.43
CA CYS A 162 -8.91 -14.74 -2.74
C CYS A 162 -10.02 -15.13 -3.71
N LEU A 163 -10.90 -15.99 -3.22
CA LEU A 163 -12.20 -16.28 -3.80
C LEU A 163 -13.28 -15.66 -2.90
N GLU A 164 -14.10 -14.76 -3.45
CA GLU A 164 -15.27 -14.22 -2.76
C GLU A 164 -16.48 -15.07 -3.12
N ILE A 165 -17.26 -15.42 -2.11
CA ILE A 165 -18.50 -16.22 -2.24
C ILE A 165 -19.64 -15.38 -1.70
N LEU A 166 -20.54 -14.90 -2.57
CA LEU A 166 -21.58 -13.95 -2.23
C LEU A 166 -22.98 -14.53 -2.45
N PRO A 167 -23.89 -14.47 -1.47
CA PRO A 167 -25.27 -14.93 -1.66
C PRO A 167 -25.95 -14.23 -2.84
N VAL A 168 -26.55 -15.00 -3.74
CA VAL A 168 -27.18 -14.43 -4.96
C VAL A 168 -28.23 -13.35 -4.67
N PRO A 169 -29.14 -13.48 -3.69
CA PRO A 169 -30.13 -12.44 -3.44
C PRO A 169 -29.54 -11.09 -2.99
N GLY A 170 -28.32 -11.09 -2.47
CA GLY A 170 -27.66 -9.90 -1.94
C GLY A 170 -26.44 -9.44 -2.76
N SER A 171 -25.98 -10.21 -3.72
CA SER A 171 -24.70 -9.95 -4.41
C SER A 171 -24.67 -8.60 -5.12
N ALA A 172 -25.77 -8.19 -5.73
CA ALA A 172 -25.88 -6.89 -6.41
C ALA A 172 -25.82 -5.68 -5.45
N ALA A 173 -26.29 -5.86 -4.21
CA ALA A 173 -26.25 -4.82 -3.19
C ALA A 173 -24.91 -4.77 -2.46
N ILE A 174 -24.20 -5.90 -2.42
CA ILE A 174 -22.92 -6.06 -1.70
C ILE A 174 -21.73 -5.58 -2.55
N ILE A 175 -21.85 -5.64 -3.88
CA ILE A 175 -20.81 -5.16 -4.78
C ILE A 175 -21.04 -3.67 -4.99
N PRO A 176 -20.27 -2.77 -4.34
CA PRO A 176 -20.27 -1.39 -4.77
C PRO A 176 -19.92 -1.42 -6.25
N SER A 177 -20.78 -0.89 -7.10
CA SER A 177 -20.44 -0.73 -8.51
C SER A 177 -19.12 0.04 -8.58
N GLU A 178 -18.29 -0.21 -9.58
CA GLU A 178 -17.06 0.57 -9.81
C GLU A 178 -17.38 2.08 -9.84
N GLU A 179 -18.56 2.46 -10.28
CA GLU A 179 -19.05 3.84 -10.28
C GLU A 179 -19.24 4.39 -8.87
N SER A 180 -19.81 3.62 -7.95
CA SER A 180 -19.98 4.03 -6.54
C SER A 180 -18.62 4.28 -5.88
N VAL A 181 -17.64 3.40 -6.12
CA VAL A 181 -16.29 3.60 -5.59
C VAL A 181 -15.62 4.83 -6.18
N ARG A 182 -15.77 5.05 -7.49
CA ARG A 182 -15.23 6.23 -8.17
C ARG A 182 -15.87 7.53 -7.69
N ALA A 183 -17.14 7.51 -7.36
CA ALA A 183 -17.85 8.67 -6.81
C ALA A 183 -17.32 9.16 -5.46
N HIS A 184 -16.61 8.30 -4.71
CA HIS A 184 -16.00 8.66 -3.42
C HIS A 184 -14.58 9.17 -3.55
N ARG A 185 -13.97 9.15 -4.74
CA ARG A 185 -12.60 9.64 -4.94
C ARG A 185 -12.53 11.14 -4.88
N ALA A 186 -11.48 11.64 -4.24
CA ALA A 186 -11.19 13.06 -4.23
C ALA A 186 -10.73 13.56 -5.61
N ASN A 187 -10.97 14.84 -5.90
CA ASN A 187 -10.45 15.47 -7.10
C ASN A 187 -8.93 15.63 -7.01
N THR A 188 -8.22 15.14 -8.03
CA THR A 188 -6.76 15.18 -8.14
C THR A 188 -6.22 16.29 -9.03
N ASP A 189 -7.04 17.26 -9.48
CA ASP A 189 -6.61 18.32 -10.39
C ASP A 189 -5.50 19.19 -9.79
N TRP A 190 -5.58 19.48 -8.49
CA TRP A 190 -4.52 20.21 -7.81
C TRP A 190 -3.18 19.45 -7.81
N PHE A 191 -3.25 18.12 -7.72
CA PHE A 191 -2.09 17.23 -7.69
C PHE A 191 -1.42 17.21 -9.07
N VAL A 192 -2.20 17.11 -10.13
CA VAL A 192 -1.75 17.27 -11.53
C VAL A 192 -1.12 18.65 -11.73
N LYS A 193 -1.79 19.71 -11.28
CA LYS A 193 -1.27 21.10 -11.40
C LYS A 193 0.05 21.28 -10.63
N ALA A 194 0.23 20.57 -9.54
CA ALA A 194 1.48 20.52 -8.81
C ALA A 194 2.62 19.90 -9.64
N GLY A 195 2.33 18.94 -10.51
CA GLY A 195 3.26 18.27 -11.42
C GLY A 195 4.28 17.40 -10.69
N TYR A 196 5.02 17.97 -9.75
CA TYR A 196 5.90 17.21 -8.85
C TYR A 196 5.89 17.76 -7.43
N GLY A 197 6.23 16.89 -6.50
CA GLY A 197 6.47 17.18 -5.09
C GLY A 197 7.70 16.48 -4.56
N VAL A 198 7.99 16.69 -3.29
CA VAL A 198 9.11 16.06 -2.60
C VAL A 198 8.62 15.24 -1.42
N MET A 199 9.39 14.25 -1.05
CA MET A 199 9.16 13.43 0.13
C MET A 199 10.41 13.40 1.00
N PHE A 200 10.21 13.38 2.31
CA PHE A 200 11.30 13.26 3.27
C PHE A 200 10.97 12.18 4.29
N HIS A 201 11.84 11.20 4.38
CA HIS A 201 11.84 10.23 5.47
C HIS A 201 12.63 10.80 6.65
N TRP A 202 12.00 11.75 7.35
CA TRP A 202 12.55 12.33 8.58
C TRP A 202 12.04 11.55 9.79
N THR A 203 12.91 10.79 10.40
CA THR A 203 12.61 9.80 11.45
C THR A 203 13.51 9.99 12.66
N ASP A 204 13.28 9.23 13.73
CA ASP A 204 14.12 9.23 14.93
C ASP A 204 15.53 8.68 14.69
N PHE A 205 15.74 7.90 13.64
CA PHE A 205 17.06 7.39 13.26
C PHE A 205 17.75 8.21 12.16
N THR A 206 17.11 9.27 11.69
CA THR A 206 17.74 10.23 10.76
C THR A 206 18.97 10.86 11.41
N GLN A 207 20.09 10.81 10.70
CA GLN A 207 21.37 11.29 11.22
C GLN A 207 21.57 12.79 10.99
N PRO A 208 22.31 13.48 11.87
CA PRO A 208 22.72 14.87 11.63
C PRO A 208 23.82 14.94 10.56
N ARG A 209 24.01 16.12 9.99
CA ARG A 209 25.14 16.40 9.07
C ARG A 209 26.49 16.20 9.77
N GLN A 210 26.59 16.65 11.00
CA GLN A 210 27.78 16.56 11.85
C GLN A 210 27.38 16.47 13.31
N GLY A 211 28.26 15.91 14.13
CA GLY A 211 28.06 15.79 15.58
C GLY A 211 27.19 14.59 15.98
N GLU A 212 26.74 14.61 17.21
CA GLU A 212 25.92 13.54 17.76
C GLU A 212 24.45 13.73 17.42
N LYS A 213 23.78 12.61 17.19
CA LYS A 213 22.33 12.58 16.94
C LYS A 213 21.57 12.98 18.21
N LYS A 214 20.69 13.97 18.09
CA LYS A 214 19.79 14.38 19.18
C LYS A 214 18.69 13.32 19.39
N PRO A 215 18.18 13.18 20.63
CA PRO A 215 16.91 12.49 20.86
C PRO A 215 15.80 13.10 19.98
N TYR A 216 14.85 12.25 19.55
CA TYR A 216 13.83 12.68 18.59
C TYR A 216 13.04 13.92 19.04
N LYS A 217 12.62 13.96 20.32
CA LYS A 217 11.86 15.10 20.86
C LYS A 217 12.67 16.41 20.80
N ASP A 218 13.96 16.33 21.10
CA ASP A 218 14.86 17.49 21.04
C ASP A 218 15.08 17.93 19.58
N ALA A 219 15.12 16.98 18.65
CA ALA A 219 15.19 17.29 17.22
C ALA A 219 13.89 17.95 16.72
N VAL A 220 12.72 17.49 17.19
CA VAL A 220 11.42 18.11 16.91
C VAL A 220 11.40 19.55 17.46
N ASP A 221 11.83 19.76 18.69
CA ASP A 221 11.83 21.08 19.33
C ASP A 221 12.80 22.07 18.63
N ALA A 222 13.91 21.57 18.09
CA ALA A 222 14.91 22.35 17.37
C ALA A 222 14.62 22.54 15.87
N PHE A 223 13.58 21.90 15.32
CA PHE A 223 13.32 21.94 13.87
C PHE A 223 12.92 23.33 13.40
N ASP A 224 13.63 23.86 12.40
CA ASP A 224 13.34 25.17 11.79
C ASP A 224 12.31 25.04 10.66
N VAL A 225 11.05 25.30 11.01
CA VAL A 225 9.90 25.23 10.09
C VAL A 225 10.03 26.23 8.94
N ASN A 226 10.56 27.44 9.22
CA ASN A 226 10.68 28.47 8.19
C ASN A 226 11.78 28.15 7.19
N ALA A 227 12.95 27.73 7.67
CA ALA A 227 14.05 27.30 6.80
C ALA A 227 13.63 26.10 5.94
N PHE A 228 12.98 25.09 6.54
CA PHE A 228 12.48 23.93 5.81
C PHE A 228 11.45 24.31 4.75
N SER A 229 10.45 25.11 5.10
CA SER A 229 9.40 25.51 4.15
C SER A 229 9.95 26.37 3.00
N SER A 230 10.92 27.24 3.29
CA SER A 230 11.62 28.03 2.26
C SER A 230 12.46 27.15 1.32
N MET A 231 13.11 26.12 1.86
CA MET A 231 13.85 25.13 1.06
C MET A 231 12.91 24.39 0.10
N ILE A 232 11.71 23.96 0.54
CA ILE A 232 10.72 23.32 -0.32
C ILE A 232 10.26 24.26 -1.45
N GLU A 233 10.01 25.52 -1.12
CA GLU A 233 9.66 26.55 -2.11
C GLU A 233 10.79 26.75 -3.13
N GLU A 234 12.04 26.78 -2.66
CA GLU A 234 13.21 26.86 -3.54
C GLU A 234 13.36 25.65 -4.45
N MET A 235 13.00 24.45 -4.00
CA MET A 235 12.93 23.24 -4.83
C MET A 235 11.82 23.33 -5.90
N GLY A 236 10.89 24.26 -5.79
CA GLY A 236 9.74 24.41 -6.70
C GLY A 236 8.71 23.29 -6.58
N ALA A 237 8.70 22.55 -5.50
CA ALA A 237 7.75 21.49 -5.25
C ALA A 237 6.34 22.06 -4.96
N GLY A 238 5.31 21.48 -5.58
CA GLY A 238 3.93 21.90 -5.32
C GLY A 238 3.30 21.25 -4.09
N TYR A 239 3.95 20.24 -3.56
CA TYR A 239 3.57 19.56 -2.30
C TYR A 239 4.78 18.88 -1.66
N VAL A 240 4.62 18.56 -0.36
CA VAL A 240 5.58 17.76 0.39
C VAL A 240 4.87 16.61 1.11
N VAL A 241 5.50 15.45 1.13
CA VAL A 241 5.12 14.29 1.94
C VAL A 241 6.16 14.14 3.05
N LEU A 242 5.72 14.16 4.31
CA LEU A 242 6.60 13.98 5.47
C LEU A 242 6.20 12.71 6.23
N THR A 243 7.17 11.96 6.68
CA THR A 243 6.90 10.79 7.54
C THR A 243 6.33 11.21 8.89
N LEU A 244 5.17 10.62 9.23
CA LEU A 244 4.65 10.69 10.59
C LEU A 244 5.36 9.65 11.48
N ASN A 245 5.47 8.42 10.97
CA ASN A 245 6.19 7.31 11.59
C ASN A 245 6.85 6.46 10.50
N HIS A 246 7.77 5.57 10.89
CA HIS A 246 8.37 4.58 9.99
C HIS A 246 8.61 3.28 10.78
N ALA A 247 9.86 2.85 10.99
CA ALA A 247 10.18 1.65 11.80
C ALA A 247 9.81 1.81 13.29
N HIS A 248 9.76 3.05 13.79
CA HIS A 248 9.34 3.36 15.15
C HIS A 248 8.12 4.27 15.15
N PRO A 249 7.27 4.21 16.20
CA PRO A 249 5.98 4.89 16.22
C PRO A 249 6.08 6.37 16.68
N HIS A 250 7.09 7.09 16.22
CA HIS A 250 7.21 8.52 16.53
C HIS A 250 6.08 9.33 15.90
N CYS A 251 5.64 10.37 16.62
CA CYS A 251 4.65 11.30 16.14
C CYS A 251 5.08 12.72 16.57
N ALA A 252 5.43 13.57 15.61
CA ALA A 252 5.88 14.95 15.86
C ALA A 252 4.73 15.92 16.18
N ALA A 253 3.70 15.44 16.89
CA ALA A 253 2.53 16.20 17.29
C ALA A 253 1.86 15.55 18.51
N PRO A 254 1.05 16.31 19.30
CA PRO A 254 0.34 15.80 20.46
C PRO A 254 -1.00 15.14 20.04
N ILE A 255 -0.93 14.01 19.33
CA ILE A 255 -2.08 13.22 18.90
C ILE A 255 -2.46 12.25 20.02
N GLN A 256 -3.64 12.44 20.60
CA GLN A 256 -4.08 11.69 21.78
C GLN A 256 -4.35 10.21 21.48
N SER A 257 -5.00 9.92 20.37
CA SER A 257 -5.23 8.55 19.92
C SER A 257 -3.94 7.80 19.62
N TRP A 258 -2.92 8.48 19.11
CA TRP A 258 -1.58 7.93 18.94
C TRP A 258 -0.90 7.63 20.28
N GLU A 259 -0.93 8.59 21.20
CA GLU A 259 -0.35 8.44 22.54
C GLU A 259 -1.01 7.29 23.31
N ALA A 260 -2.30 7.08 23.14
CA ALA A 260 -3.02 5.95 23.75
C ALA A 260 -2.52 4.59 23.27
N ILE A 261 -2.13 4.47 21.99
CA ILE A 261 -1.59 3.25 21.41
C ILE A 261 -0.09 3.11 21.73
N HIS A 262 0.65 4.21 21.66
CA HIS A 262 2.10 4.28 21.80
C HIS A 262 2.49 5.31 22.88
N PRO A 263 2.34 4.98 24.17
CA PRO A 263 2.64 5.92 25.25
C PRO A 263 4.08 6.43 25.23
N GLY A 264 4.24 7.76 25.32
CA GLY A 264 5.53 8.43 25.31
C GLY A 264 6.14 8.70 23.93
N TRP A 265 5.44 8.38 22.83
CA TRP A 265 5.95 8.52 21.46
C TRP A 265 5.47 9.79 20.74
N THR A 266 4.58 10.57 21.34
CA THR A 266 4.17 11.89 20.84
C THR A 266 5.06 13.00 21.37
N THR A 267 4.98 14.19 20.78
CA THR A 267 5.70 15.39 21.22
C THR A 267 4.75 16.44 21.76
N ARG A 268 5.26 17.36 22.59
CA ARG A 268 4.46 18.52 23.07
C ARG A 268 4.28 19.56 21.97
N ARG A 269 5.35 19.80 21.19
CA ARG A 269 5.31 20.68 20.02
C ARG A 269 4.48 20.03 18.93
N ASP A 270 3.58 20.77 18.33
CA ASP A 270 2.82 20.36 17.14
C ASP A 270 3.57 20.76 15.86
N LEU A 271 4.71 20.12 15.61
CA LEU A 271 5.53 20.40 14.43
C LEU A 271 4.74 20.19 13.13
N LEU A 272 3.84 19.21 13.09
CA LEU A 272 3.02 18.95 11.91
C LEU A 272 2.05 20.11 11.63
N GLY A 273 1.44 20.67 12.67
CA GLY A 273 0.57 21.84 12.55
C GLY A 273 1.33 23.08 12.07
N GLU A 274 2.51 23.33 12.66
CA GLU A 274 3.37 24.45 12.23
C GLU A 274 3.82 24.30 10.77
N LEU A 275 4.20 23.11 10.34
CA LEU A 275 4.54 22.82 8.95
C LEU A 275 3.35 23.00 8.02
N ALA A 276 2.16 22.52 8.42
CA ALA A 276 0.95 22.67 7.63
C ALA A 276 0.62 24.15 7.38
N ASP A 277 0.79 25.01 8.40
CA ASP A 277 0.58 26.47 8.29
C ASP A 277 1.64 27.14 7.41
N ALA A 278 2.93 26.85 7.64
CA ALA A 278 4.02 27.47 6.92
C ALA A 278 4.04 27.09 5.43
N LEU A 279 3.69 25.85 5.10
CA LEU A 279 3.57 25.35 3.72
C LEU A 279 2.34 25.94 3.02
N ALA A 280 1.20 25.99 3.71
CA ALA A 280 -0.01 26.61 3.17
C ALA A 280 0.19 28.09 2.82
N ALA A 281 0.93 28.85 3.64
CA ALA A 281 1.28 30.23 3.37
C ALA A 281 2.10 30.41 2.08
N ARG A 282 2.79 29.37 1.62
CA ARG A 282 3.57 29.30 0.38
C ARG A 282 2.85 28.62 -0.79
N ASN A 283 1.55 28.31 -0.61
CA ASN A 283 0.76 27.52 -1.57
C ASN A 283 1.34 26.11 -1.87
N ILE A 284 2.02 25.53 -0.91
CA ILE A 284 2.57 24.17 -0.97
C ILE A 284 1.63 23.25 -0.19
N ARG A 285 1.18 22.16 -0.79
CA ARG A 285 0.29 21.21 -0.14
C ARG A 285 1.08 20.28 0.78
N PHE A 286 0.50 19.93 1.93
CA PHE A 286 1.12 19.06 2.91
C PHE A 286 0.42 17.70 2.92
N LEU A 287 1.21 16.63 2.84
CA LEU A 287 0.77 15.24 2.94
C LEU A 287 1.57 14.52 4.02
N LEU A 288 0.97 13.51 4.63
CA LEU A 288 1.62 12.63 5.60
C LEU A 288 1.83 11.23 5.04
N TYR A 289 3.03 10.72 5.24
CA TYR A 289 3.34 9.30 5.12
C TYR A 289 3.03 8.61 6.46
N ILE A 290 2.37 7.47 6.42
CA ILE A 290 2.04 6.66 7.60
C ILE A 290 2.40 5.20 7.34
N ASN A 291 3.25 4.61 8.18
CA ASN A 291 3.53 3.19 8.17
C ASN A 291 2.50 2.46 9.05
N SER A 292 1.58 1.74 8.42
CA SER A 292 0.48 1.05 9.10
C SER A 292 0.92 -0.10 10.01
N PRO A 293 1.87 -0.97 9.63
CA PRO A 293 2.39 -2.00 10.53
C PRO A 293 2.90 -1.46 11.85
N THR A 294 3.67 -0.36 11.81
CA THR A 294 4.19 0.26 13.02
C THR A 294 3.08 0.90 13.85
N LEU A 295 2.13 1.58 13.21
CA LEU A 295 0.97 2.16 13.91
C LEU A 295 0.20 1.09 14.69
N THR A 296 -0.01 -0.08 14.11
CA THR A 296 -0.79 -1.16 14.71
C THR A 296 0.06 -2.21 15.43
N LYS A 297 1.33 -1.93 15.70
CA LYS A 297 2.25 -2.87 16.37
C LYS A 297 2.25 -4.26 15.72
N LEU A 298 2.17 -4.30 14.40
CA LEU A 298 2.26 -5.55 13.67
C LEU A 298 3.68 -6.13 13.83
N GLY A 299 3.76 -7.32 14.39
CA GLY A 299 5.04 -8.03 14.56
C GLY A 299 5.50 -8.70 13.27
N ASN A 300 6.70 -9.25 13.32
CA ASN A 300 7.27 -10.02 12.22
C ASN A 300 6.53 -11.34 12.00
N ILE A 301 6.79 -11.98 10.86
CA ILE A 301 6.33 -13.34 10.63
C ILE A 301 7.02 -14.28 11.62
N GLY A 302 6.23 -14.91 12.48
CA GLY A 302 6.70 -15.84 13.49
C GLY A 302 7.03 -17.24 12.95
N PRO A 303 7.44 -18.17 13.82
CA PRO A 303 7.78 -19.56 13.43
C PRO A 303 6.63 -20.30 12.73
N THR A 304 5.39 -19.90 12.97
CA THR A 304 4.19 -20.47 12.33
C THR A 304 4.00 -20.01 10.88
N GLY A 305 4.85 -19.10 10.39
CA GLY A 305 4.71 -18.49 9.08
C GLY A 305 3.58 -17.46 8.99
N LEU A 306 3.06 -16.98 10.13
CA LEU A 306 2.03 -15.95 10.22
C LEU A 306 2.57 -14.70 10.92
N TYR A 307 2.02 -13.54 10.62
CA TYR A 307 2.33 -12.30 11.32
C TYR A 307 1.91 -12.40 12.80
N GLN A 308 2.71 -11.80 13.67
CA GLN A 308 2.37 -11.66 15.08
C GLN A 308 1.45 -10.47 15.25
N LEU A 309 0.20 -10.73 15.64
CA LEU A 309 -0.82 -9.70 15.80
C LEU A 309 -0.86 -9.23 17.25
N THR A 310 -0.78 -7.90 17.46
CA THR A 310 -1.03 -7.28 18.77
C THR A 310 -2.52 -6.97 18.96
N PHE A 311 -3.22 -6.67 17.87
CA PHE A 311 -4.61 -6.26 17.85
C PHE A 311 -5.46 -7.22 16.99
N SER A 312 -6.77 -7.27 17.27
CA SER A 312 -7.72 -7.93 16.38
C SER A 312 -7.94 -7.11 15.11
N GLU A 313 -8.63 -7.66 14.13
CA GLU A 313 -8.95 -6.99 12.88
C GLU A 313 -9.87 -5.77 13.07
N GLU A 314 -10.83 -5.89 14.00
CA GLU A 314 -11.70 -4.79 14.40
C GLU A 314 -10.88 -3.68 15.07
N GLN A 315 -10.00 -4.03 16.00
CA GLN A 315 -9.10 -3.06 16.66
C GLN A 315 -8.16 -2.39 15.66
N PHE A 316 -7.65 -3.13 14.67
CA PHE A 316 -6.86 -2.53 13.57
C PHE A 316 -7.63 -1.43 12.85
N ALA A 317 -8.89 -1.71 12.50
CA ALA A 317 -9.74 -0.73 11.83
C ALA A 317 -10.08 0.47 12.73
N GLU A 318 -10.36 0.22 14.02
CA GLU A 318 -10.64 1.26 15.02
C GLU A 318 -9.45 2.18 15.25
N ILE A 319 -8.25 1.62 15.39
CA ILE A 319 -7.01 2.39 15.52
C ILE A 319 -6.82 3.34 14.35
N HIS A 320 -6.95 2.84 13.12
CA HIS A 320 -6.85 3.70 11.94
C HIS A 320 -7.93 4.76 11.92
N ARG A 321 -9.18 4.39 12.20
CA ARG A 321 -10.30 5.34 12.23
C ARG A 321 -10.04 6.46 13.25
N ASP A 322 -9.65 6.13 14.46
CA ASP A 322 -9.51 7.09 15.55
C ASP A 322 -8.31 8.03 15.31
N VAL A 323 -7.16 7.48 14.91
CA VAL A 323 -5.96 8.27 14.60
C VAL A 323 -6.19 9.18 13.40
N LEU A 324 -6.76 8.64 12.32
CA LEU A 324 -6.99 9.43 11.11
C LEU A 324 -8.07 10.49 11.29
N SER A 325 -9.10 10.19 12.11
CA SER A 325 -10.14 11.17 12.45
C SER A 325 -9.59 12.31 13.28
N GLU A 326 -8.75 12.04 14.30
CA GLU A 326 -8.12 13.07 15.10
C GLU A 326 -7.17 13.94 14.26
N ILE A 327 -6.27 13.33 13.50
CA ILE A 327 -5.35 14.04 12.59
C ILE A 327 -6.14 14.87 11.58
N GLY A 328 -7.16 14.24 10.98
CA GLY A 328 -8.02 14.88 9.99
C GLY A 328 -8.77 16.09 10.52
N ALA A 329 -9.35 15.98 11.71
CA ALA A 329 -10.06 17.07 12.37
C ALA A 329 -9.10 18.21 12.80
N ARG A 330 -7.91 17.85 13.33
CA ARG A 330 -6.90 18.82 13.81
C ARG A 330 -6.34 19.69 12.68
N TYR A 331 -6.00 19.11 11.55
CA TYR A 331 -5.35 19.84 10.46
C TYR A 331 -6.32 20.26 9.35
N GLY A 332 -7.50 19.67 9.25
CA GLY A 332 -8.54 20.03 8.29
C GLY A 332 -8.02 20.11 6.86
N LYS A 333 -8.32 21.22 6.17
CA LYS A 333 -7.90 21.47 4.78
C LYS A 333 -6.41 21.74 4.60
N ARG A 334 -5.66 22.02 5.67
CA ARG A 334 -4.21 22.21 5.63
C ARG A 334 -3.46 20.91 5.34
N LEU A 335 -4.07 19.75 5.67
CA LEU A 335 -3.57 18.42 5.32
C LEU A 335 -4.27 17.95 4.06
N ALA A 336 -3.53 17.88 2.95
CA ALA A 336 -4.05 17.60 1.62
C ALA A 336 -4.08 16.13 1.25
N GLY A 337 -3.30 15.26 1.93
CA GLY A 337 -3.27 13.85 1.56
C GLY A 337 -2.56 12.95 2.55
N TYR A 338 -2.71 11.64 2.28
CA TYR A 338 -1.98 10.57 2.94
C TYR A 338 -1.31 9.67 1.91
N TRP A 339 -0.13 9.18 2.25
CA TRP A 339 0.56 8.09 1.59
C TRP A 339 0.82 7.00 2.63
N PHE A 340 0.05 5.92 2.58
CA PHE A 340 0.17 4.82 3.52
C PHE A 340 1.16 3.79 3.02
N ASP A 341 2.12 3.45 3.86
CA ASP A 341 3.13 2.44 3.56
C ASP A 341 2.80 1.06 4.12
N SER A 342 3.39 0.06 3.47
CA SER A 342 3.41 -1.33 3.90
C SER A 342 2.02 -1.96 4.04
N TRP A 343 1.05 -1.49 3.25
CA TRP A 343 -0.31 -2.05 3.26
C TRP A 343 -0.38 -3.49 2.77
N TYR A 344 0.60 -3.93 1.97
CA TYR A 344 0.73 -5.35 1.62
C TYR A 344 0.92 -6.23 2.87
N GLN A 345 1.70 -5.79 3.86
CA GLN A 345 1.86 -6.49 5.15
C GLN A 345 0.57 -6.42 5.98
N SER A 346 -0.02 -5.24 6.08
CA SER A 346 -1.26 -5.03 6.83
C SER A 346 -2.40 -5.90 6.29
N LEU A 347 -2.59 -5.98 4.97
CA LEU A 347 -3.63 -6.82 4.38
C LEU A 347 -3.29 -8.30 4.36
N ALA A 348 -2.03 -8.68 4.47
CA ALA A 348 -1.65 -10.07 4.70
C ALA A 348 -1.96 -10.51 6.13
N ALA A 349 -1.79 -9.61 7.09
CA ALA A 349 -2.05 -9.85 8.52
C ALA A 349 -3.55 -9.74 8.84
N TYR A 350 -4.22 -8.75 8.27
CA TYR A 350 -5.64 -8.39 8.48
C TYR A 350 -6.39 -8.38 7.14
N PRO A 351 -6.68 -9.56 6.58
CA PRO A 351 -7.20 -9.64 5.22
C PRO A 351 -8.62 -9.13 5.05
N ASP A 352 -9.43 -9.11 6.10
CA ASP A 352 -10.85 -8.72 6.10
C ASP A 352 -11.09 -7.31 6.65
N VAL A 353 -10.02 -6.50 6.83
CA VAL A 353 -10.15 -5.14 7.35
C VAL A 353 -11.12 -4.29 6.51
N PRO A 354 -12.02 -3.50 7.14
CA PRO A 354 -12.96 -2.63 6.45
C PRO A 354 -12.26 -1.40 5.84
N ILE A 355 -11.59 -1.58 4.72
CA ILE A 355 -10.79 -0.53 4.05
C ILE A 355 -11.63 0.70 3.72
N ASP A 356 -12.89 0.53 3.38
CA ASP A 356 -13.81 1.63 3.13
C ASP A 356 -14.01 2.51 4.36
N ALA A 357 -14.05 1.94 5.56
CA ALA A 357 -14.11 2.69 6.81
C ALA A 357 -12.80 3.45 7.08
N VAL A 358 -11.64 2.83 6.80
CA VAL A 358 -10.33 3.49 6.88
C VAL A 358 -10.26 4.64 5.87
N TYR A 359 -10.68 4.41 4.63
CA TYR A 359 -10.70 5.45 3.60
C TYR A 359 -11.62 6.62 3.96
N ARG A 360 -12.82 6.35 4.50
CA ARG A 360 -13.71 7.41 5.01
C ARG A 360 -13.08 8.21 6.14
N ALA A 361 -12.36 7.56 7.05
CA ALA A 361 -11.63 8.24 8.12
C ALA A 361 -10.55 9.20 7.57
N CYS A 362 -9.90 8.83 6.46
CA CYS A 362 -8.96 9.73 5.76
C CYS A 362 -9.62 11.04 5.31
N LYS A 363 -10.93 11.06 5.08
CA LYS A 363 -11.66 12.23 4.59
C LYS A 363 -12.20 13.17 5.69
N VAL A 364 -12.06 12.79 6.96
CA VAL A 364 -12.49 13.62 8.09
C VAL A 364 -11.78 14.98 8.05
N GLY A 365 -12.54 16.06 8.17
CA GLY A 365 -12.04 17.44 8.13
C GLY A 365 -11.66 17.98 6.76
N ASN A 366 -11.50 17.09 5.75
CA ASN A 366 -11.25 17.50 4.36
C ASN A 366 -11.67 16.38 3.38
N PRO A 367 -12.87 16.45 2.78
CA PRO A 367 -13.35 15.45 1.83
C PRO A 367 -12.48 15.36 0.55
N GLU A 368 -11.79 16.45 0.19
CA GLU A 368 -10.88 16.51 -0.96
C GLU A 368 -9.46 16.00 -0.67
N ARG A 369 -9.22 15.44 0.52
CA ARG A 369 -7.92 14.87 0.88
C ARG A 369 -7.66 13.61 0.06
N ILE A 370 -6.55 13.59 -0.70
CA ILE A 370 -6.17 12.44 -1.50
C ILE A 370 -5.49 11.36 -0.63
N THR A 371 -5.69 10.11 -0.99
CA THR A 371 -5.17 8.97 -0.23
C THR A 371 -4.72 7.87 -1.17
N CYS A 372 -3.59 7.25 -0.89
CA CYS A 372 -3.16 6.01 -1.51
C CYS A 372 -2.65 5.02 -0.47
N PHE A 373 -2.70 3.74 -0.82
CA PHE A 373 -2.15 2.64 -0.04
C PHE A 373 -1.04 1.98 -0.83
N ASN A 374 0.17 1.97 -0.29
CA ASN A 374 1.31 1.38 -0.95
C ASN A 374 1.29 -0.15 -0.81
N PHE A 375 1.20 -0.80 -1.93
CA PHE A 375 1.30 -2.25 -2.04
C PHE A 375 2.65 -2.70 -2.62
N TRP A 376 3.60 -1.77 -2.73
CA TRP A 376 4.92 -2.00 -3.31
C TRP A 376 4.80 -2.67 -4.69
N ILE A 377 5.52 -3.78 -4.92
CA ILE A 377 5.45 -4.57 -6.16
C ILE A 377 4.19 -5.43 -6.27
N PHE A 378 3.37 -5.44 -5.22
CA PHE A 378 2.13 -6.19 -5.22
C PHE A 378 1.00 -5.39 -5.84
N PRO A 379 -0.06 -6.08 -6.24
CA PRO A 379 -1.15 -5.43 -6.93
C PRO A 379 -1.91 -4.49 -6.01
N VAL A 380 -2.60 -3.57 -6.64
CA VAL A 380 -3.64 -2.80 -5.99
C VAL A 380 -4.68 -3.74 -5.40
N LEU A 381 -4.80 -3.73 -4.09
CA LEU A 381 -5.69 -4.63 -3.36
C LEU A 381 -7.03 -3.98 -3.00
N THR A 382 -7.20 -2.68 -3.27
CA THR A 382 -8.43 -1.96 -2.98
C THR A 382 -8.68 -0.84 -3.97
N PRO A 383 -9.95 -0.64 -4.41
CA PRO A 383 -10.33 0.50 -5.23
C PRO A 383 -10.50 1.80 -4.43
N TYR A 384 -10.49 1.76 -3.10
CA TYR A 384 -10.65 2.91 -2.20
C TYR A 384 -9.38 3.73 -2.09
N GLN A 385 -8.94 4.30 -3.21
CA GLN A 385 -7.77 5.15 -3.33
C GLN A 385 -8.05 6.24 -4.37
N ASP A 386 -7.34 7.36 -4.25
CA ASP A 386 -7.47 8.48 -5.17
C ASP A 386 -6.36 8.47 -6.23
N TYR A 387 -5.18 7.98 -5.85
CA TYR A 387 -4.01 7.95 -6.72
C TYR A 387 -3.17 6.68 -6.50
N TRP A 388 -2.34 6.37 -7.46
CA TRP A 388 -1.39 5.25 -7.40
C TRP A 388 -0.26 5.58 -6.42
N ALA A 389 0.14 4.66 -5.55
CA ALA A 389 1.26 4.88 -4.64
C ALA A 389 2.60 5.01 -5.37
N GLY A 390 2.79 4.21 -6.40
CA GLY A 390 3.80 4.39 -7.45
C GLY A 390 5.25 4.28 -7.00
N GLU A 391 5.55 3.52 -5.94
CA GLU A 391 6.92 3.32 -5.49
C GLU A 391 7.75 2.62 -6.57
N LEU A 392 8.83 3.28 -7.01
CA LEU A 392 9.73 2.81 -8.07
C LEU A 392 11.17 2.86 -7.60
N ASN A 393 11.95 1.86 -8.00
CA ASN A 393 13.37 1.76 -7.66
C ASN A 393 14.29 2.47 -8.66
N SER A 394 13.77 2.90 -9.81
CA SER A 394 14.56 3.54 -10.87
C SER A 394 13.67 4.37 -11.81
N LEU A 395 14.29 5.22 -12.61
CA LEU A 395 13.64 5.98 -13.67
C LEU A 395 13.30 5.05 -14.84
N HIS A 396 12.15 4.40 -14.75
CA HIS A 396 11.61 3.57 -15.83
C HIS A 396 10.71 4.41 -16.76
N ASN A 397 9.98 3.72 -17.63
CA ASN A 397 9.10 4.39 -18.57
C ASN A 397 8.12 5.33 -17.85
N PRO A 398 8.06 6.61 -18.22
CA PRO A 398 7.09 7.54 -17.68
C PRO A 398 5.67 7.08 -18.04
N PHE A 399 4.68 7.61 -17.32
CA PHE A 399 3.29 7.37 -17.63
C PHE A 399 2.91 7.95 -18.99
N THR A 400 1.99 7.28 -19.66
CA THR A 400 1.46 7.72 -20.97
C THR A 400 0.02 8.24 -20.85
N SER A 401 -0.52 8.36 -19.65
CA SER A 401 -1.88 8.78 -19.37
C SER A 401 -2.02 9.34 -17.96
N ARG A 402 -2.96 10.28 -17.79
CA ARG A 402 -3.33 10.83 -16.49
C ARG A 402 -3.79 9.78 -15.49
N TYR A 403 -4.51 8.78 -15.96
CA TYR A 403 -5.10 7.75 -15.12
C TYR A 403 -4.54 6.38 -15.47
N ILE A 404 -4.43 5.53 -14.46
CA ILE A 404 -4.14 4.10 -14.68
C ILE A 404 -5.25 3.52 -15.54
N GLN A 405 -4.87 2.85 -16.63
CA GLN A 405 -5.83 2.42 -17.67
C GLN A 405 -6.42 1.05 -17.42
N GLN A 406 -5.74 0.21 -16.65
CA GLN A 406 -6.06 -1.22 -16.53
C GLN A 406 -5.96 -1.71 -15.08
N GLY A 407 -6.51 -2.89 -14.82
CA GLY A 407 -6.45 -3.59 -13.56
C GLY A 407 -7.25 -2.94 -12.43
N ALA A 408 -7.02 -3.39 -11.20
CA ALA A 408 -7.72 -2.90 -10.02
C ALA A 408 -7.46 -1.42 -9.71
N GLY A 409 -6.36 -0.87 -10.22
CA GLY A 409 -6.04 0.57 -10.12
C GLY A 409 -6.66 1.44 -11.21
N LYS A 410 -7.48 0.89 -12.11
CA LYS A 410 -8.09 1.65 -13.20
C LYS A 410 -8.80 2.90 -12.69
N GLY A 411 -8.44 4.03 -13.27
CA GLY A 411 -8.98 5.34 -12.93
C GLY A 411 -8.30 6.01 -11.73
N PHE A 412 -7.27 5.43 -11.12
CA PHE A 412 -6.41 6.16 -10.17
C PHE A 412 -5.60 7.22 -10.91
N GLN A 413 -5.37 8.36 -10.26
CA GLN A 413 -4.40 9.33 -10.75
C GLN A 413 -3.03 8.66 -10.87
N ALA A 414 -2.41 8.70 -12.02
CA ALA A 414 -1.07 8.17 -12.25
C ALA A 414 -0.05 8.99 -11.44
N HIS A 415 0.76 8.28 -10.66
CA HIS A 415 1.74 8.87 -9.77
C HIS A 415 2.95 7.93 -9.65
N ALA A 416 4.14 8.52 -9.64
CA ALA A 416 5.41 7.84 -9.39
C ALA A 416 6.05 8.40 -8.12
N LEU A 417 6.58 7.54 -7.28
CA LEU A 417 7.43 7.89 -6.14
C LEU A 417 8.83 7.33 -6.38
N LEU A 418 9.80 8.21 -6.46
CA LEU A 418 11.21 7.89 -6.73
C LEU A 418 12.06 8.27 -5.52
N SER A 419 13.11 7.49 -5.21
CA SER A 419 14.12 7.92 -4.25
C SER A 419 15.39 8.38 -4.95
N THR A 420 15.95 9.51 -4.52
CA THR A 420 17.26 9.96 -4.98
C THR A 420 18.42 9.20 -4.33
N LEU A 421 18.12 8.37 -3.34
CA LEU A 421 19.08 7.56 -2.61
C LEU A 421 18.78 6.07 -2.84
N GLU A 422 19.80 5.22 -2.69
CA GLU A 422 19.60 3.76 -2.62
C GLU A 422 18.74 3.36 -1.41
N SER A 423 18.82 4.14 -0.33
CA SER A 423 18.01 4.00 0.89
C SER A 423 17.00 5.13 0.98
N TRP A 424 15.79 4.82 1.47
CA TRP A 424 14.74 5.83 1.69
C TRP A 424 15.09 6.82 2.80
N VAL A 425 15.90 6.41 3.76
CA VAL A 425 16.25 7.17 4.97
C VAL A 425 17.74 7.36 5.08
N HIS A 426 18.18 8.56 5.46
CA HIS A 426 19.57 8.81 5.87
C HIS A 426 19.78 8.36 7.31
N SER A 427 20.10 7.06 7.49
CA SER A 427 20.23 6.41 8.81
C SER A 427 21.67 6.12 9.23
N LYS A 428 22.66 6.38 8.37
CA LYS A 428 24.08 6.17 8.67
C LYS A 428 24.77 7.53 8.93
N PRO A 429 25.68 7.62 9.91
CA PRO A 429 26.47 8.82 10.12
C PRO A 429 27.28 9.23 8.88
N GLY A 430 27.45 10.53 8.69
CA GLY A 430 28.22 11.08 7.58
C GLY A 430 27.37 11.85 6.58
N PRO A 431 27.95 12.31 5.46
CA PRO A 431 27.22 13.06 4.45
C PRO A 431 26.21 12.17 3.71
N ILE A 432 25.08 12.78 3.31
CA ILE A 432 24.15 12.13 2.42
C ILE A 432 24.83 11.93 1.06
N PRO A 433 24.78 10.72 0.47
CA PRO A 433 25.35 10.47 -0.85
C PRO A 433 24.73 11.36 -1.93
N ALA A 434 25.48 11.58 -3.01
CA ALA A 434 24.95 12.23 -4.19
C ALA A 434 23.73 11.45 -4.74
N PRO A 435 22.75 12.16 -5.37
CA PRO A 435 21.61 11.50 -5.99
C PRO A 435 22.04 10.40 -6.98
N GLN A 436 21.29 9.28 -6.99
CA GLN A 436 21.56 8.13 -7.85
C GLN A 436 21.18 8.35 -9.34
N PHE A 437 20.46 9.44 -9.63
CA PHE A 437 20.15 9.86 -11.01
C PHE A 437 20.83 11.18 -11.32
N SER A 438 21.10 11.44 -12.60
CA SER A 438 21.47 12.77 -13.04
C SER A 438 20.28 13.73 -12.98
N ALA A 439 20.53 15.03 -12.89
CA ALA A 439 19.46 16.04 -12.97
C ALA A 439 18.78 16.00 -14.34
N GLU A 440 19.51 15.70 -15.40
CA GLU A 440 19.01 15.59 -16.77
C GLU A 440 18.00 14.45 -16.92
N ASP A 441 18.32 13.25 -16.40
CA ASP A 441 17.43 12.09 -16.44
C ASP A 441 16.16 12.33 -15.64
N LEU A 442 16.30 12.90 -14.44
CA LEU A 442 15.15 13.26 -13.60
C LEU A 442 14.24 14.29 -14.28
N ILE A 443 14.81 15.32 -14.91
CA ILE A 443 14.08 16.34 -15.65
C ILE A 443 13.33 15.71 -16.81
N ALA A 444 13.96 14.85 -17.58
CA ALA A 444 13.34 14.14 -18.71
C ALA A 444 12.14 13.32 -18.23
N TYR A 445 12.31 12.57 -17.16
CA TYR A 445 11.26 11.73 -16.57
C TYR A 445 10.07 12.55 -16.05
N VAL A 446 10.34 13.59 -15.25
CA VAL A 446 9.29 14.44 -14.68
C VAL A 446 8.55 15.20 -15.77
N ARG A 447 9.26 15.70 -16.79
CA ARG A 447 8.63 16.39 -17.94
C ARG A 447 7.67 15.47 -18.68
N ALA A 448 8.10 14.26 -18.99
CA ALA A 448 7.25 13.29 -19.67
C ALA A 448 6.00 12.95 -18.84
N ASN A 449 6.12 12.79 -17.54
CA ASN A 449 4.96 12.59 -16.67
C ASN A 449 4.01 13.80 -16.66
N VAL A 450 4.54 15.01 -16.56
CA VAL A 450 3.73 16.24 -16.57
C VAL A 450 2.98 16.42 -17.91
N GLU A 451 3.60 16.09 -19.03
CA GLU A 451 2.98 16.11 -20.36
C GLU A 451 1.76 15.18 -20.44
N HIS A 452 1.79 14.07 -19.73
CA HIS A 452 0.69 13.11 -19.64
C HIS A 452 -0.22 13.30 -18.42
N GLN A 453 -0.09 14.44 -17.71
CA GLN A 453 -0.85 14.75 -16.50
C GLN A 453 -0.67 13.71 -15.36
N ALA A 454 0.44 12.99 -15.38
CA ALA A 454 0.89 12.16 -14.27
C ALA A 454 1.74 13.00 -13.30
N VAL A 455 1.89 12.53 -12.09
CA VAL A 455 2.54 13.26 -10.99
C VAL A 455 3.76 12.50 -10.49
N THR A 456 4.79 13.22 -10.07
CA THR A 456 6.01 12.61 -9.55
C THR A 456 6.30 13.13 -8.15
N THR A 457 6.51 12.22 -7.18
CA THR A 457 7.09 12.52 -5.86
C THR A 457 8.55 12.08 -5.85
N ILE A 458 9.43 12.93 -5.34
CA ILE A 458 10.87 12.70 -5.28
C ILE A 458 11.28 12.63 -3.82
N ASN A 459 11.64 11.44 -3.34
CA ASN A 459 12.18 11.30 -1.99
C ASN A 459 13.64 11.77 -1.98
N ILE A 460 13.92 12.73 -1.10
CA ILE A 460 15.23 13.37 -0.96
C ILE A 460 15.79 13.05 0.42
N GLY A 461 17.08 12.71 0.48
CA GLY A 461 17.77 12.53 1.74
C GLY A 461 17.78 13.81 2.57
N ILE A 462 17.43 13.67 3.86
CA ILE A 462 17.31 14.80 4.80
C ILE A 462 18.16 14.51 6.03
N TYR A 463 18.78 15.56 6.58
CA TYR A 463 19.45 15.53 7.86
C TYR A 463 18.48 15.76 9.02
N GLN A 464 18.93 15.42 10.23
CA GLN A 464 18.11 15.56 11.44
C GLN A 464 17.65 17.00 11.71
N ASP A 465 18.43 18.00 11.28
CA ASP A 465 18.11 19.43 11.39
C ASP A 465 17.14 19.94 10.31
N GLY A 466 16.65 19.07 9.43
CA GLY A 466 15.72 19.44 8.35
C GLY A 466 16.42 19.94 7.08
N THR A 467 17.75 19.97 7.02
CA THR A 467 18.50 20.38 5.83
C THR A 467 18.80 19.19 4.89
N VAL A 468 19.17 19.47 3.65
CA VAL A 468 19.54 18.48 2.64
C VAL A 468 20.95 18.77 2.11
N GLU A 469 21.50 17.83 1.35
CA GLU A 469 22.78 18.06 0.68
C GLU A 469 22.67 19.07 -0.46
N GLN A 470 23.77 19.79 -0.68
CA GLN A 470 23.86 20.81 -1.73
C GLN A 470 23.61 20.21 -3.11
N SER A 471 24.12 19.01 -3.37
CA SER A 471 23.89 18.29 -4.63
C SER A 471 22.41 18.00 -4.91
N SER A 472 21.65 17.66 -3.88
CA SER A 472 20.20 17.49 -3.98
C SER A 472 19.49 18.82 -4.26
N MET A 473 19.90 19.91 -3.58
CA MET A 473 19.37 21.24 -3.87
C MET A 473 19.64 21.69 -5.29
N ASP A 474 20.84 21.49 -5.78
CA ASP A 474 21.23 21.89 -7.13
C ASP A 474 20.47 21.11 -8.20
N MET A 475 20.24 19.81 -7.99
CA MET A 475 19.38 18.99 -8.84
C MET A 475 17.94 19.52 -8.84
N MET A 476 17.38 19.82 -7.68
CA MET A 476 16.00 20.33 -7.58
C MET A 476 15.83 21.73 -8.15
N ARG A 477 16.83 22.61 -8.02
CA ARG A 477 16.85 23.93 -8.68
C ARG A 477 16.86 23.80 -10.20
N GLN A 478 17.61 22.82 -10.75
CA GLN A 478 17.61 22.52 -12.18
C GLN A 478 16.25 22.01 -12.63
N LEU A 479 15.64 21.08 -11.89
CA LEU A 479 14.30 20.58 -12.13
C LEU A 479 13.28 21.73 -12.13
N ARG A 480 13.33 22.60 -11.11
CA ARG A 480 12.45 23.78 -11.01
C ARG A 480 12.53 24.64 -12.26
N ARG A 481 13.75 25.01 -12.68
CA ARG A 481 13.94 25.81 -13.92
C ARG A 481 13.35 25.13 -15.14
N ALA A 482 13.58 23.82 -15.28
CA ALA A 482 13.12 23.06 -16.45
C ALA A 482 11.61 22.88 -16.52
N ILE A 483 10.94 22.74 -15.37
CA ILE A 483 9.49 22.45 -15.31
C ILE A 483 8.66 23.73 -15.07
N ARG A 484 9.16 24.69 -14.29
CA ARG A 484 8.42 25.93 -13.92
C ARG A 484 8.81 27.14 -14.76
N GLY A 485 9.92 27.09 -15.50
CA GLY A 485 10.43 28.22 -16.28
C GLY A 485 10.95 29.39 -15.43
N LYS A 486 11.34 29.12 -14.16
CA LYS A 486 11.76 30.14 -13.20
C LYS A 486 13.03 29.74 -12.47
#